data_df6d06d3dfa0d615c73a54f1afbde7ab
#
_entry.id   df6d06d3dfa0d615c73a54f1afbde7ab
#
_cell.length_a   1.000
_cell.length_b   1.000
_cell.length_c   1.000
_cell.angle_alpha   90.00
_cell.angle_beta   90.00
_cell.angle_gamma   90.00
#
_symmetry.space_group_name_H-M   'P 1'
#
loop_
_entity.id
_entity.type
_entity.pdbx_description
1 polymer ?
#
loop_
_entity_poly.entity_id
_entity_poly.type
_entity_poly.pdbx_seq_one_letter_code
_entity_poly.pdbx_strand_id
1 'polypeptide(L)'
;MQLFRSLTRLLACAALAFTLGACAAGPTAGLQSYQSPDGRFAFLYPTGWTEVQVSNGPRVVFHDLIHSDETVSLMVNKVEDNNDLADLGSAVAVGERLRREVIATAGSGRTAELIEAGEREINGHTFYDLEYAVHLEDRDRHELATVVVDRGRLYTLATSTNEERWPKVKDLCGRVVRSLNLFV
;
A
#
# COMPACT_ATOMS: atom_id res chain seq x y z
N MET A 1 -5.46 -61.50 -15.18
CA MET A 1 -4.54 -60.94 -14.19
C MET A 1 -3.73 -59.72 -14.68
N GLN A 2 -3.51 -59.52 -15.98
CA GLN A 2 -2.79 -58.36 -16.55
C GLN A 2 -3.63 -57.10 -16.66
N LEU A 3 -4.95 -57.20 -16.91
CA LEU A 3 -5.84 -56.03 -16.98
C LEU A 3 -5.98 -55.27 -15.66
N PHE A 4 -5.97 -55.96 -14.53
CA PHE A 4 -6.07 -55.36 -13.20
C PHE A 4 -4.81 -54.55 -12.85
N ARG A 5 -3.61 -54.99 -13.32
CA ARG A 5 -2.36 -54.27 -13.10
C ARG A 5 -2.23 -52.98 -13.92
N SER A 6 -2.85 -52.92 -15.09
CA SER A 6 -2.89 -51.70 -15.92
C SER A 6 -3.84 -50.66 -15.36
N LEU A 7 -4.97 -51.07 -14.78
CA LEU A 7 -5.95 -50.14 -14.20
C LEU A 7 -5.42 -49.46 -12.94
N THR A 8 -4.71 -50.22 -12.08
CA THR A 8 -4.07 -49.68 -10.86
C THR A 8 -2.92 -48.71 -11.17
N ARG A 9 -2.18 -48.91 -12.26
CA ARG A 9 -1.11 -47.99 -12.70
C ARG A 9 -1.68 -46.70 -13.29
N LEU A 10 -2.78 -46.77 -14.02
CA LEU A 10 -3.48 -45.58 -14.55
C LEU A 10 -4.13 -44.72 -13.43
N LEU A 11 -4.72 -45.36 -12.43
CA LEU A 11 -5.28 -44.66 -11.26
C LEU A 11 -4.18 -44.02 -10.39
N ALA A 12 -3.01 -44.65 -10.23
CA ALA A 12 -1.89 -44.09 -9.49
C ALA A 12 -1.28 -42.86 -10.19
N CYS A 13 -1.16 -42.88 -11.52
CA CYS A 13 -0.72 -41.69 -12.31
C CYS A 13 -1.72 -40.56 -12.29
N ALA A 14 -3.02 -40.83 -12.31
CA ALA A 14 -4.06 -39.79 -12.22
C ALA A 14 -4.08 -39.14 -10.82
N ALA A 15 -3.85 -39.89 -9.74
CA ALA A 15 -3.77 -39.34 -8.39
C ALA A 15 -2.54 -38.44 -8.17
N LEU A 16 -1.41 -38.71 -8.85
CA LEU A 16 -0.19 -37.90 -8.76
C LEU A 16 -0.31 -36.56 -9.54
N ALA A 17 -1.13 -36.52 -10.59
CA ALA A 17 -1.35 -35.31 -11.37
C ALA A 17 -2.19 -34.25 -10.65
N PHE A 18 -2.98 -34.63 -9.64
CA PHE A 18 -3.80 -33.69 -8.85
C PHE A 18 -3.04 -32.98 -7.73
N THR A 19 -1.83 -33.38 -7.40
CA THR A 19 -1.03 -32.75 -6.32
C THR A 19 -0.13 -31.62 -6.81
N LEU A 20 -0.08 -31.31 -8.10
CA LEU A 20 0.59 -30.13 -8.66
C LEU A 20 -0.31 -28.88 -8.69
N GLY A 21 -1.40 -28.89 -7.92
CA GLY A 21 -2.33 -27.79 -7.78
C GLY A 21 -1.78 -26.63 -7.00
N ALA A 22 -1.40 -25.61 -7.70
CA ALA A 22 -1.46 -24.22 -7.30
C ALA A 22 -0.74 -23.84 -5.99
N CYS A 23 0.51 -23.48 -6.07
CA CYS A 23 1.02 -22.38 -5.27
C CYS A 23 0.28 -21.11 -5.72
N ALA A 24 -0.97 -20.95 -5.34
CA ALA A 24 -1.62 -19.63 -5.37
C ALA A 24 -0.81 -18.76 -4.42
N ALA A 25 -0.09 -17.79 -4.97
CA ALA A 25 0.61 -16.81 -4.16
C ALA A 25 -0.41 -16.17 -3.21
N GLY A 26 -0.26 -16.38 -1.90
CA GLY A 26 -1.17 -15.83 -0.90
C GLY A 26 -1.20 -14.29 -0.98
N PRO A 27 -2.19 -13.64 -0.36
CA PRO A 27 -2.35 -12.18 -0.40
C PRO A 27 -1.10 -11.42 0.11
N THR A 28 -0.22 -12.06 0.86
CA THR A 28 1.05 -11.50 1.37
C THR A 28 2.28 -11.91 0.55
N ALA A 29 2.11 -12.64 -0.56
CA ALA A 29 3.25 -13.05 -1.38
C ALA A 29 4.03 -11.83 -1.89
N GLY A 30 5.36 -11.84 -1.69
CA GLY A 30 6.26 -10.75 -2.04
C GLY A 30 6.20 -9.55 -1.07
N LEU A 31 5.53 -9.70 0.08
CA LEU A 31 5.41 -8.66 1.10
C LEU A 31 5.96 -9.13 2.45
N GLN A 32 6.47 -8.20 3.23
CA GLN A 32 6.89 -8.36 4.63
C GLN A 32 6.06 -7.45 5.52
N SER A 33 5.90 -7.81 6.78
CA SER A 33 5.16 -7.01 7.76
C SER A 33 6.10 -6.09 8.53
N TYR A 34 5.71 -4.83 8.64
CA TYR A 34 6.24 -3.87 9.60
C TYR A 34 5.24 -3.68 10.73
N GLN A 35 5.71 -3.67 11.96
CA GLN A 35 4.95 -3.29 13.14
C GLN A 35 5.64 -2.14 13.84
N SER A 36 4.86 -1.10 14.17
CA SER A 36 5.43 0.05 14.89
C SER A 36 5.96 -0.35 16.27
N PRO A 37 7.10 0.23 16.72
CA PRO A 37 7.66 -0.08 18.03
C PRO A 37 6.71 0.18 19.20
N ASP A 38 5.78 1.12 19.05
CA ASP A 38 4.75 1.44 20.04
C ASP A 38 3.49 0.57 19.92
N GLY A 39 3.48 -0.42 19.01
CA GLY A 39 2.39 -1.37 18.82
C GLY A 39 1.10 -0.78 18.28
N ARG A 40 1.10 0.44 17.76
CA ARG A 40 -0.14 1.15 17.37
C ARG A 40 -0.63 0.82 15.98
N PHE A 41 0.28 0.47 15.06
CA PHE A 41 -0.04 0.16 13.68
C PHE A 41 0.89 -0.88 13.10
N ALA A 42 0.41 -1.56 12.07
CA ALA A 42 1.23 -2.40 11.20
C ALA A 42 0.80 -2.19 9.74
N PHE A 43 1.71 -2.50 8.83
CA PHE A 43 1.43 -2.55 7.40
C PHE A 43 2.39 -3.49 6.70
N LEU A 44 2.10 -3.81 5.45
CA LEU A 44 2.96 -4.63 4.60
C LEU A 44 3.81 -3.73 3.69
N TYR A 45 5.04 -4.16 3.43
CA TYR A 45 5.95 -3.51 2.48
C TYR A 45 6.62 -4.57 1.59
N PRO A 46 7.12 -4.25 0.39
CA PRO A 46 7.71 -5.23 -0.51
C PRO A 46 8.96 -5.89 0.06
N THR A 47 9.07 -7.20 -0.14
CA THR A 47 10.25 -7.98 0.28
C THR A 47 11.51 -7.47 -0.42
N GLY A 48 12.59 -7.30 0.34
CA GLY A 48 13.87 -6.79 -0.17
C GLY A 48 14.01 -5.26 -0.13
N TRP A 49 12.95 -4.53 0.20
CA TRP A 49 13.07 -3.10 0.43
C TRP A 49 13.71 -2.79 1.77
N THR A 50 14.43 -1.69 1.84
CA THR A 50 15.23 -1.29 3.01
C THR A 50 14.62 -0.08 3.69
N GLU A 51 14.52 -0.14 5.02
CA GLU A 51 14.14 1.02 5.84
C GLU A 51 15.23 2.09 5.81
N VAL A 52 14.83 3.33 5.60
CA VAL A 52 15.71 4.50 5.64
C VAL A 52 15.25 5.50 6.68
N GLN A 53 16.20 6.11 7.36
CA GLN A 53 15.93 7.17 8.32
C GLN A 53 15.83 8.50 7.59
N VAL A 54 14.71 9.20 7.79
CA VAL A 54 14.52 10.56 7.27
C VAL A 54 14.34 11.56 8.41
N SER A 55 14.97 12.70 8.29
CA SER A 55 14.83 13.79 9.26
C SER A 55 13.69 14.71 8.82
N ASN A 56 12.76 15.02 9.74
CA ASN A 56 11.65 15.93 9.49
C ASN A 56 10.72 15.50 8.33
N GLY A 57 10.31 14.23 8.33
CA GLY A 57 9.45 13.66 7.29
C GLY A 57 8.58 12.52 7.79
N PRO A 58 8.28 11.56 6.94
CA PRO A 58 7.54 10.37 7.31
C PRO A 58 8.19 9.64 8.49
N ARG A 59 7.36 9.03 9.33
CA ARG A 59 7.81 8.25 10.51
C ARG A 59 8.57 6.98 10.11
N VAL A 60 8.19 6.39 8.97
CA VAL A 60 8.81 5.18 8.41
C VAL A 60 8.87 5.34 6.91
N VAL A 61 10.01 4.99 6.31
CA VAL A 61 10.19 4.95 4.86
C VAL A 61 10.94 3.67 4.50
N PHE A 62 10.40 2.92 3.56
CA PHE A 62 11.10 1.85 2.86
C PHE A 62 11.31 2.24 1.41
N HIS A 63 12.47 1.88 0.84
CA HIS A 63 12.74 2.08 -0.58
C HIS A 63 13.30 0.81 -1.23
N ASP A 64 13.10 0.69 -2.54
CA ASP A 64 13.73 -0.35 -3.35
C ASP A 64 15.21 -0.03 -3.53
N LEU A 65 16.08 -1.03 -3.36
CA LEU A 65 17.52 -0.89 -3.57
C LEU A 65 17.90 -0.71 -5.05
N ILE A 66 17.08 -1.21 -5.97
CA ILE A 66 17.32 -1.14 -7.42
C ILE A 66 16.69 0.13 -8.01
N HIS A 67 15.47 0.43 -7.59
CA HIS A 67 14.70 1.61 -8.00
C HIS A 67 14.54 2.52 -6.78
N SER A 68 15.61 3.18 -6.39
CA SER A 68 15.71 3.91 -5.11
C SER A 68 14.71 5.04 -4.93
N ASP A 69 14.04 5.45 -5.99
CA ASP A 69 12.95 6.41 -6.00
C ASP A 69 11.56 5.76 -5.79
N GLU A 70 11.46 4.42 -5.80
CA GLU A 70 10.24 3.72 -5.38
C GLU A 70 10.21 3.61 -3.85
N THR A 71 9.13 4.07 -3.24
CA THR A 71 9.02 4.17 -1.79
C THR A 71 7.68 3.70 -1.26
N VAL A 72 7.71 3.17 -0.03
CA VAL A 72 6.57 3.06 0.88
C VAL A 72 6.86 3.95 2.07
N SER A 73 5.95 4.84 2.40
CA SER A 73 6.12 5.77 3.52
C SER A 73 4.88 5.83 4.40
N LEU A 74 5.08 5.93 5.71
CA LEU A 74 4.03 6.23 6.67
C LEU A 74 4.29 7.56 7.35
N MET A 75 3.34 8.47 7.19
CA MET A 75 3.31 9.76 7.89
C MET A 75 2.25 9.72 9.00
N VAL A 76 2.54 10.37 10.12
CA VAL A 76 1.61 10.52 11.25
C VAL A 76 1.54 11.98 11.65
N ASN A 77 0.41 12.60 11.42
CA ASN A 77 0.15 13.99 11.76
C ASN A 77 -0.85 14.08 12.92
N LYS A 78 -0.74 15.12 13.76
CA LYS A 78 -1.78 15.41 14.74
C LYS A 78 -2.97 16.06 14.04
N VAL A 79 -4.16 15.63 14.42
CA VAL A 79 -5.43 16.30 14.11
C VAL A 79 -6.08 16.72 15.43
N GLU A 80 -7.09 17.58 15.38
CA GLU A 80 -7.83 17.97 16.59
C GLU A 80 -8.43 16.72 17.24
N ASP A 81 -8.43 16.72 18.57
CA ASP A 81 -8.97 15.61 19.35
C ASP A 81 -10.48 15.43 19.08
N ASN A 82 -10.88 14.16 18.96
CA ASN A 82 -12.24 13.69 18.64
C ASN A 82 -12.71 13.86 17.20
N ASN A 83 -11.84 14.19 16.25
CA ASN A 83 -12.21 14.15 14.86
C ASN A 83 -12.07 12.73 14.29
N ASP A 84 -13.12 12.29 13.61
CA ASP A 84 -13.05 11.17 12.68
C ASP A 84 -12.57 11.66 11.30
N LEU A 85 -12.20 10.73 10.42
CA LEU A 85 -11.78 11.11 9.08
C LEU A 85 -12.88 11.86 8.32
N ALA A 86 -14.14 11.49 8.52
CA ALA A 86 -15.30 12.17 7.94
C ALA A 86 -15.44 13.64 8.37
N ASP A 87 -15.01 14.00 9.59
CA ASP A 87 -15.01 15.39 10.07
C ASP A 87 -14.00 16.27 9.31
N LEU A 88 -12.96 15.64 8.75
CA LEU A 88 -11.99 16.34 7.91
C LEU A 88 -12.52 16.61 6.49
N GLY A 89 -13.65 16.04 6.11
CA GLY A 89 -14.31 16.16 4.83
C GLY A 89 -14.40 14.84 4.06
N SER A 90 -15.02 14.88 2.88
CA SER A 90 -15.11 13.72 1.99
C SER A 90 -13.73 13.25 1.50
N ALA A 91 -13.63 12.03 0.97
CA ALA A 91 -12.39 11.48 0.40
C ALA A 91 -11.77 12.43 -0.62
N VAL A 92 -12.59 13.05 -1.49
CA VAL A 92 -12.12 14.06 -2.46
C VAL A 92 -11.59 15.30 -1.76
N ALA A 93 -12.29 15.83 -0.74
CA ALA A 93 -11.85 17.03 -0.03
C ALA A 93 -10.53 16.83 0.71
N VAL A 94 -10.37 15.68 1.38
CA VAL A 94 -9.14 15.28 2.07
C VAL A 94 -8.02 15.04 1.06
N GLY A 95 -8.30 14.34 -0.05
CA GLY A 95 -7.35 14.11 -1.13
C GLY A 95 -6.82 15.41 -1.75
N GLU A 96 -7.69 16.36 -2.05
CA GLU A 96 -7.32 17.66 -2.57
C GLU A 96 -6.52 18.51 -1.57
N ARG A 97 -6.76 18.35 -0.27
CA ARG A 97 -5.96 19.01 0.76
C ARG A 97 -4.55 18.40 0.81
N LEU A 98 -4.43 17.08 0.85
CA LEU A 98 -3.13 16.38 0.83
C LEU A 98 -2.34 16.71 -0.45
N ARG A 99 -3.01 16.79 -1.60
CA ARG A 99 -2.40 17.20 -2.85
C ARG A 99 -1.70 18.57 -2.72
N ARG A 100 -2.36 19.56 -2.15
CA ARG A 100 -1.83 20.93 -2.02
C ARG A 100 -0.81 21.08 -0.88
N GLU A 101 -1.04 20.40 0.25
CA GLU A 101 -0.27 20.66 1.47
C GLU A 101 0.91 19.70 1.66
N VAL A 102 0.88 18.54 0.98
CA VAL A 102 1.89 17.49 1.17
C VAL A 102 2.61 17.14 -0.14
N ILE A 103 1.85 16.86 -1.22
CA ILE A 103 2.43 16.31 -2.46
C ILE A 103 3.00 17.42 -3.33
N ALA A 104 2.21 18.44 -3.64
CA ALA A 104 2.56 19.54 -4.53
C ALA A 104 2.45 20.88 -3.79
N THR A 105 3.29 21.05 -2.76
CA THR A 105 3.32 22.27 -1.95
C THR A 105 3.81 23.48 -2.76
N ALA A 106 3.33 24.65 -2.42
CA ALA A 106 3.74 25.88 -3.10
C ALA A 106 5.27 26.04 -3.09
N GLY A 107 5.85 26.27 -4.25
CA GLY A 107 7.29 26.44 -4.44
C GLY A 107 8.11 25.12 -4.49
N SER A 108 7.47 23.96 -4.41
CA SER A 108 8.18 22.66 -4.53
C SER A 108 8.63 22.32 -5.95
N GLY A 109 8.16 23.03 -6.97
CA GLY A 109 8.37 22.66 -8.39
C GLY A 109 7.57 21.44 -8.84
N ARG A 110 6.62 20.97 -7.99
CA ARG A 110 5.78 19.79 -8.28
C ARG A 110 4.36 20.24 -8.60
N THR A 111 3.73 19.51 -9.51
CA THR A 111 2.26 19.55 -9.68
C THR A 111 1.70 18.16 -9.47
N ALA A 112 0.43 18.07 -9.08
CA ALA A 112 -0.23 16.79 -8.87
C ALA A 112 -1.71 16.89 -9.20
N GLU A 113 -2.29 15.78 -9.66
CA GLU A 113 -3.71 15.60 -9.88
C GLU A 113 -4.22 14.46 -9.00
N LEU A 114 -5.37 14.65 -8.36
CA LEU A 114 -6.11 13.58 -7.69
C LEU A 114 -6.90 12.82 -8.78
N ILE A 115 -6.50 11.58 -9.07
CA ILE A 115 -7.11 10.74 -10.10
C ILE A 115 -8.35 10.04 -9.55
N GLU A 116 -8.23 9.45 -8.35
CA GLU A 116 -9.29 8.69 -7.71
C GLU A 116 -9.28 8.92 -6.20
N ALA A 117 -10.48 8.97 -5.62
CA ALA A 117 -10.68 9.03 -4.18
C ALA A 117 -11.85 8.13 -3.82
N GLY A 118 -11.61 7.15 -2.96
CA GLY A 118 -12.59 6.17 -2.50
C GLY A 118 -12.65 6.09 -0.99
N GLU A 119 -13.74 5.52 -0.47
CA GLU A 119 -13.97 5.30 0.95
C GLU A 119 -14.17 3.81 1.22
N ARG A 120 -13.66 3.34 2.35
CA ARG A 120 -13.90 1.98 2.85
C ARG A 120 -13.93 1.96 4.37
N GLU A 121 -14.72 1.03 4.92
CA GLU A 121 -14.84 0.79 6.35
C GLU A 121 -14.13 -0.50 6.74
N ILE A 122 -13.29 -0.45 7.77
CA ILE A 122 -12.64 -1.63 8.35
C ILE A 122 -12.60 -1.49 9.87
N ASN A 123 -13.18 -2.48 10.59
CA ASN A 123 -13.16 -2.55 12.05
C ASN A 123 -13.64 -1.26 12.73
N GLY A 124 -14.63 -0.58 12.14
CA GLY A 124 -15.19 0.65 12.69
C GLY A 124 -14.37 1.91 12.42
N HIS A 125 -13.35 1.84 11.58
CA HIS A 125 -12.59 2.99 11.10
C HIS A 125 -12.91 3.26 9.63
N THR A 126 -13.13 4.52 9.30
CA THR A 126 -13.23 5.00 7.91
C THR A 126 -11.84 5.25 7.35
N PHE A 127 -11.56 4.66 6.20
CA PHE A 127 -10.33 4.86 5.44
C PHE A 127 -10.66 5.54 4.09
N TYR A 128 -9.83 6.47 3.66
CA TYR A 128 -9.87 6.98 2.28
C TYR A 128 -8.67 6.45 1.51
N ASP A 129 -8.94 5.86 0.35
CA ASP A 129 -7.94 5.44 -0.63
C ASP A 129 -7.86 6.51 -1.72
N LEU A 130 -6.65 7.00 -1.99
CA LEU A 130 -6.37 8.15 -2.84
C LEU A 130 -5.32 7.79 -3.88
N GLU A 131 -5.55 8.18 -5.15
CA GLU A 131 -4.62 7.95 -6.26
C GLU A 131 -4.25 9.29 -6.90
N TYR A 132 -2.94 9.50 -7.13
CA TYR A 132 -2.42 10.74 -7.68
C TYR A 132 -1.46 10.50 -8.85
N ALA A 133 -1.57 11.35 -9.88
CA ALA A 133 -0.49 11.61 -10.82
C ALA A 133 0.32 12.80 -10.30
N VAL A 134 1.64 12.66 -10.25
CA VAL A 134 2.56 13.69 -9.75
C VAL A 134 3.59 14.00 -10.81
N HIS A 135 3.69 15.27 -11.19
CA HIS A 135 4.64 15.74 -12.20
C HIS A 135 5.78 16.48 -11.51
N LEU A 136 7.00 16.01 -11.74
CA LEU A 136 8.24 16.66 -11.35
C LEU A 136 8.88 17.28 -12.60
N GLU A 137 9.90 18.09 -12.42
CA GLU A 137 10.61 18.74 -13.53
C GLU A 137 11.21 17.74 -14.53
N ASP A 138 11.67 16.59 -14.04
CA ASP A 138 12.44 15.60 -14.82
C ASP A 138 11.69 14.27 -15.06
N ARG A 139 10.53 14.05 -14.40
CA ARG A 139 9.80 12.78 -14.49
C ARG A 139 8.39 12.87 -13.93
N ASP A 140 7.56 11.92 -14.36
CA ASP A 140 6.23 11.69 -13.81
C ASP A 140 6.24 10.52 -12.81
N ARG A 141 5.43 10.67 -11.76
CA ARG A 141 5.28 9.67 -10.71
C ARG A 141 3.81 9.33 -10.50
N HIS A 142 3.58 8.15 -10.00
CA HIS A 142 2.29 7.67 -9.56
C HIS A 142 2.32 7.39 -8.06
N GLU A 143 1.31 7.88 -7.35
CA GLU A 143 1.21 7.70 -5.91
C GLU A 143 -0.15 7.12 -5.51
N LEU A 144 -0.13 6.10 -4.68
CA LEU A 144 -1.29 5.61 -3.95
C LEU A 144 -1.12 5.92 -2.47
N ALA A 145 -2.19 6.36 -1.84
CA ALA A 145 -2.21 6.55 -0.40
C ALA A 145 -3.49 5.99 0.21
N THR A 146 -3.41 5.53 1.44
CA THR A 146 -4.57 5.33 2.31
C THR A 146 -4.43 6.21 3.54
N VAL A 147 -5.51 6.83 3.95
CA VAL A 147 -5.54 7.68 5.14
C VAL A 147 -6.61 7.21 6.10
N VAL A 148 -6.33 7.35 7.40
CA VAL A 148 -7.25 7.03 8.49
C VAL A 148 -6.95 7.89 9.70
N VAL A 149 -7.96 8.27 10.46
CA VAL A 149 -7.81 8.95 11.75
C VAL A 149 -8.03 7.95 12.87
N ASP A 150 -7.12 7.96 13.85
CA ASP A 150 -7.28 7.25 15.11
C ASP A 150 -6.67 8.05 16.27
N ARG A 151 -7.44 8.25 17.33
CA ARG A 151 -7.00 8.93 18.58
C ARG A 151 -6.26 10.25 18.33
N GLY A 152 -6.86 11.15 17.56
CA GLY A 152 -6.31 12.47 17.27
C GLY A 152 -5.07 12.45 16.37
N ARG A 153 -4.90 11.39 15.55
CA ARG A 153 -3.79 11.23 14.61
C ARG A 153 -4.28 10.81 13.25
N LEU A 154 -3.84 11.52 12.23
CA LEU A 154 -4.01 11.15 10.83
C LEU A 154 -2.80 10.30 10.40
N TYR A 155 -3.06 9.05 10.07
CA TYR A 155 -2.09 8.14 9.49
C TYR A 155 -2.25 8.17 7.97
N THR A 156 -1.14 8.35 7.27
CA THR A 156 -1.08 8.30 5.80
C THR A 156 -0.03 7.29 5.39
N LEU A 157 -0.47 6.14 4.87
CA LEU A 157 0.42 5.16 4.25
C LEU A 157 0.38 5.37 2.74
N ALA A 158 1.53 5.65 2.14
CA ALA A 158 1.65 5.94 0.73
C ALA A 158 2.72 5.08 0.04
N THR A 159 2.49 4.77 -1.23
CA THR A 159 3.48 4.22 -2.16
C THR A 159 3.70 5.23 -3.27
N SER A 160 4.94 5.34 -3.74
CA SER A 160 5.31 6.21 -4.85
C SER A 160 6.23 5.48 -5.81
N THR A 161 5.94 5.54 -7.11
CA THR A 161 6.71 4.89 -8.20
C THR A 161 6.78 5.79 -9.41
N ASN A 162 7.68 5.51 -10.35
CA ASN A 162 7.68 6.17 -11.65
C ASN A 162 6.45 5.76 -12.46
N GLU A 163 5.85 6.70 -13.21
CA GLU A 163 4.66 6.46 -14.04
C GLU A 163 4.87 5.30 -15.02
N GLU A 164 6.06 5.20 -15.64
CA GLU A 164 6.38 4.10 -16.57
C GLU A 164 6.33 2.70 -15.94
N ARG A 165 6.53 2.62 -14.62
CA ARG A 165 6.50 1.36 -13.87
C ARG A 165 5.13 1.04 -13.30
N TRP A 166 4.28 2.06 -13.16
CA TRP A 166 2.95 1.93 -12.54
C TRP A 166 2.15 0.72 -13.02
N PRO A 167 2.03 0.44 -14.33
CA PRO A 167 1.27 -0.73 -14.79
C PRO A 167 1.79 -2.09 -14.27
N LYS A 168 3.08 -2.16 -13.91
CA LYS A 168 3.73 -3.39 -13.42
C LYS A 168 3.59 -3.57 -11.91
N VAL A 169 3.50 -2.48 -11.16
CA VAL A 169 3.53 -2.49 -9.68
C VAL A 169 2.20 -2.11 -9.04
N LYS A 170 1.19 -1.69 -9.82
CA LYS A 170 -0.13 -1.25 -9.35
C LYS A 170 -0.73 -2.20 -8.30
N ASP A 171 -0.78 -3.49 -8.60
CA ASP A 171 -1.38 -4.49 -7.69
C ASP A 171 -0.57 -4.64 -6.39
N LEU A 172 0.76 -4.54 -6.47
CA LEU A 172 1.64 -4.57 -5.31
C LEU A 172 1.41 -3.35 -4.43
N CYS A 173 1.41 -2.15 -5.01
CA CYS A 173 1.15 -0.89 -4.32
C CYS A 173 -0.24 -0.88 -3.68
N GLY A 174 -1.26 -1.36 -4.38
CA GLY A 174 -2.62 -1.49 -3.84
C GLY A 174 -2.70 -2.41 -2.63
N ARG A 175 -1.98 -3.55 -2.65
CA ARG A 175 -1.91 -4.44 -1.47
C ARG A 175 -1.18 -3.79 -0.30
N VAL A 176 -0.13 -3.02 -0.56
CA VAL A 176 0.61 -2.29 0.47
C VAL A 176 -0.29 -1.27 1.15
N VAL A 177 -0.87 -0.32 0.43
CA VAL A 177 -1.66 0.76 1.05
C VAL A 177 -2.89 0.24 1.78
N ARG A 178 -3.54 -0.79 1.24
CA ARG A 178 -4.71 -1.42 1.90
C ARG A 178 -4.37 -2.30 3.10
N SER A 179 -3.09 -2.55 3.34
CA SER A 179 -2.64 -3.37 4.47
C SER A 179 -2.52 -2.61 5.79
N LEU A 180 -2.69 -1.28 5.77
CA LEU A 180 -2.61 -0.49 7.00
C LEU A 180 -3.66 -0.98 8.00
N ASN A 181 -3.18 -1.38 9.16
CA ASN A 181 -3.98 -1.85 10.29
C ASN A 181 -3.61 -1.08 11.55
N LEU A 182 -4.61 -0.64 12.28
CA LEU A 182 -4.45 0.06 13.56
C LEU A 182 -4.81 -0.89 14.69
N PHE A 183 -4.03 -0.83 15.77
CA PHE A 183 -4.27 -1.64 16.96
C PHE A 183 -4.84 -0.77 18.09
N VAL A 184 -5.87 -1.29 18.72
CA VAL A 184 -6.62 -0.64 19.81
C VAL A 184 -5.82 -0.68 21.12
#